data_ffea235ee92726cd3c0d12734796a206
#
_entry.id   ffea235ee92726cd3c0d12734796a206
#
_cell.length_a   1.000
_cell.length_b   1.000
_cell.length_c   1.000
_cell.angle_alpha   90.00
_cell.angle_beta   90.00
_cell.angle_gamma   90.00
#
_symmetry.space_group_name_H-M   'P 1'
#
loop_
_entity.id
_entity.type
_entity.pdbx_description
1 polymer ?
#
loop_
_entity_poly.entity_id
_entity_poly.type
_entity_poly.pdbx_seq_one_letter_code
_entity_poly.pdbx_strand_id
1 'polypeptide(L)'
;MTTQPSDPTPPLVLVFAASDPTGGAGIQADIMTMSGMGCHALTVITALTVQDTVGVEDVLPVDADFVAEQARAVLEDMPVQAFKLGVLGSVENIAVIAEIISDYPHIPVIVDPVIASGRGDELASEAMLATLRELIIPQATVITPNTMEAGRLVARSSDDFDERSMSECASRLLAMGCEYVLITGSHAHTPQVVNTLYGPAGVLRADTWARLSGSYHGSGCTLASAVAAAMA
;
A
#
# COMPACT_ATOMS: atom_id res chain seq x y z
N MET A 1 -19.15 -43.51 0.79
CA MET A 1 -18.50 -42.36 1.44
C MET A 1 -18.37 -41.28 0.40
N THR A 2 -19.30 -40.33 0.38
CA THR A 2 -19.21 -39.14 -0.48
C THR A 2 -18.18 -38.22 0.16
N THR A 3 -17.01 -38.08 -0.45
CA THR A 3 -16.06 -37.03 -0.13
C THR A 3 -16.76 -35.70 -0.40
N GLN A 4 -17.13 -34.96 0.64
CA GLN A 4 -17.46 -33.55 0.48
C GLN A 4 -16.25 -32.86 -0.17
N PRO A 5 -16.47 -32.03 -1.21
CA PRO A 5 -15.39 -31.18 -1.68
C PRO A 5 -14.92 -30.33 -0.49
N SER A 6 -13.65 -30.41 -0.16
CA SER A 6 -13.05 -29.47 0.81
C SER A 6 -13.30 -28.07 0.26
N ASP A 7 -13.90 -27.18 1.07
CA ASP A 7 -13.94 -25.76 0.74
C ASP A 7 -12.51 -25.33 0.39
N PRO A 8 -12.29 -24.62 -0.71
CA PRO A 8 -10.97 -24.16 -1.06
C PRO A 8 -10.42 -23.31 0.09
N THR A 9 -9.20 -23.59 0.52
CA THR A 9 -8.52 -22.75 1.50
C THR A 9 -8.46 -21.32 0.95
N PRO A 10 -8.89 -20.30 1.72
CA PRO A 10 -8.85 -18.92 1.23
C PRO A 10 -7.42 -18.50 0.89
N PRO A 11 -7.22 -17.69 -0.15
CA PRO A 11 -5.91 -17.11 -0.44
C PRO A 11 -5.36 -16.34 0.77
N LEU A 12 -4.05 -16.43 1.01
CA LEU A 12 -3.36 -15.82 2.14
C LEU A 12 -2.59 -14.58 1.69
N VAL A 13 -2.89 -13.43 2.28
CA VAL A 13 -2.21 -12.16 1.99
C VAL A 13 -1.48 -11.70 3.24
N LEU A 14 -0.16 -11.53 3.17
CA LEU A 14 0.62 -10.97 4.28
C LEU A 14 0.66 -9.44 4.17
N VAL A 15 0.19 -8.80 5.22
CA VAL A 15 0.09 -7.35 5.35
C VAL A 15 1.16 -6.82 6.28
N PHE A 16 1.90 -5.81 5.84
CA PHE A 16 2.76 -4.96 6.65
C PHE A 16 2.12 -3.59 6.76
N ALA A 17 1.58 -3.22 7.89
CA ALA A 17 0.92 -1.93 8.08
C ALA A 17 0.85 -1.51 9.56
N ALA A 18 0.57 -0.23 9.79
CA ALA A 18 0.30 0.27 11.12
C ALA A 18 -1.10 -0.14 11.63
N SER A 19 -1.25 -0.16 12.95
CA SER A 19 -2.54 -0.38 13.60
C SER A 19 -3.27 0.96 13.77
N ASP A 20 -4.51 1.05 13.28
CA ASP A 20 -5.42 2.17 13.45
C ASP A 20 -6.48 1.86 14.52
N PRO A 21 -6.47 2.54 15.69
CA PRO A 21 -7.41 2.26 16.77
C PRO A 21 -8.88 2.55 16.39
N THR A 22 -9.14 3.34 15.35
CA THR A 22 -10.50 3.60 14.87
C THR A 22 -11.10 2.46 14.05
N GLY A 23 -10.24 1.58 13.52
CA GLY A 23 -10.63 0.49 12.65
C GLY A 23 -10.92 0.90 11.20
N GLY A 24 -10.77 2.20 10.84
CA GLY A 24 -11.10 2.71 9.50
C GLY A 24 -9.98 2.54 8.47
N ALA A 25 -8.73 2.47 8.90
CA ALA A 25 -7.55 2.33 8.04
C ALA A 25 -6.60 1.25 8.58
N GLY A 26 -5.35 1.23 8.12
CA GLY A 26 -4.32 0.33 8.59
C GLY A 26 -4.67 -1.15 8.49
N ILE A 27 -4.07 -1.94 9.36
CA ILE A 27 -4.29 -3.40 9.43
C ILE A 27 -5.78 -3.77 9.56
N GLN A 28 -6.56 -2.98 10.29
CA GLN A 28 -7.97 -3.23 10.51
C GLN A 28 -8.79 -3.14 9.21
N ALA A 29 -8.56 -2.11 8.41
CA ALA A 29 -9.18 -1.99 7.09
C ALA A 29 -8.71 -3.11 6.14
N ASP A 30 -7.45 -3.49 6.22
CA ASP A 30 -6.87 -4.56 5.41
C ASP A 30 -7.56 -5.91 5.72
N ILE A 31 -7.67 -6.27 7.00
CA ILE A 31 -8.35 -7.50 7.44
C ILE A 31 -9.81 -7.52 6.96
N MET A 32 -10.55 -6.41 7.17
CA MET A 32 -11.96 -6.33 6.80
C MET A 32 -12.16 -6.45 5.28
N THR A 33 -11.31 -5.77 4.50
CA THR A 33 -11.39 -5.78 3.04
C THR A 33 -11.07 -7.16 2.48
N MET A 34 -9.97 -7.77 2.90
CA MET A 34 -9.54 -9.08 2.43
C MET A 34 -10.54 -10.16 2.82
N SER A 35 -11.04 -10.13 4.06
CA SER A 35 -12.10 -11.04 4.51
C SER A 35 -13.38 -10.90 3.67
N GLY A 36 -13.79 -9.66 3.36
CA GLY A 36 -14.94 -9.38 2.49
C GLY A 36 -14.75 -9.87 1.05
N MET A 37 -13.50 -10.03 0.59
CA MET A 37 -13.15 -10.55 -0.73
C MET A 37 -12.82 -12.04 -0.75
N GLY A 38 -12.99 -12.74 0.38
CA GLY A 38 -12.75 -14.18 0.48
C GLY A 38 -11.29 -14.58 0.68
N CYS A 39 -10.42 -13.63 1.04
CA CYS A 39 -9.03 -13.88 1.40
C CYS A 39 -8.84 -13.85 2.92
N HIS A 40 -7.78 -14.47 3.41
CA HIS A 40 -7.37 -14.40 4.80
C HIS A 40 -6.14 -13.48 4.94
N ALA A 41 -6.27 -12.42 5.72
CA ALA A 41 -5.17 -11.51 6.01
C ALA A 41 -4.29 -12.05 7.13
N LEU A 42 -3.00 -12.20 6.88
CA LEU A 42 -1.95 -12.39 7.86
C LEU A 42 -1.33 -11.03 8.14
N THR A 43 -1.03 -10.70 9.39
CA THR A 43 -0.69 -9.30 9.73
C THR A 43 0.61 -9.17 10.49
N VAL A 44 1.47 -8.28 10.00
CA VAL A 44 2.69 -7.81 10.66
C VAL A 44 2.49 -6.34 11.02
N ILE A 45 2.47 -6.02 12.30
CA ILE A 45 2.31 -4.65 12.79
C ILE A 45 3.65 -3.93 12.67
N THR A 46 3.69 -2.86 11.88
CA THR A 46 4.88 -2.03 11.66
C THR A 46 4.93 -0.78 12.53
N ALA A 47 3.77 -0.29 12.98
CA ALA A 47 3.65 0.83 13.90
C ALA A 47 2.31 0.79 14.65
N LEU A 48 2.27 1.46 15.79
CA LEU A 48 1.03 1.83 16.48
C LEU A 48 0.78 3.32 16.27
N THR A 49 -0.47 3.71 16.03
CA THR A 49 -0.83 5.12 15.86
C THR A 49 -1.70 5.63 17.00
N VAL A 50 -1.53 6.89 17.33
CA VAL A 50 -2.51 7.69 18.07
C VAL A 50 -3.25 8.51 17.02
N GLN A 51 -4.45 8.07 16.67
CA GLN A 51 -5.23 8.73 15.62
C GLN A 51 -6.73 8.60 15.87
N ASP A 52 -7.47 9.52 15.25
CA ASP A 52 -8.91 9.46 15.13
C ASP A 52 -9.34 9.39 13.64
N THR A 53 -10.62 9.60 13.34
CA THR A 53 -11.13 9.58 11.96
C THR A 53 -10.76 10.84 11.16
N VAL A 54 -10.12 11.81 11.76
CA VAL A 54 -9.77 13.10 11.18
C VAL A 54 -8.27 13.20 10.88
N GLY A 55 -7.40 12.73 11.80
CA GLY A 55 -5.96 12.86 11.63
C GLY A 55 -5.15 11.94 12.54
N VAL A 56 -3.83 11.97 12.34
CA VAL A 56 -2.84 11.21 13.12
C VAL A 56 -2.07 12.18 14.01
N GLU A 57 -2.04 11.90 15.32
CA GLU A 57 -1.35 12.71 16.32
C GLU A 57 0.07 12.18 16.60
N ASP A 58 0.23 10.86 16.60
CA ASP A 58 1.53 10.23 16.88
C ASP A 58 1.63 8.86 16.23
N VAL A 59 2.88 8.46 15.91
CA VAL A 59 3.22 7.15 15.33
C VAL A 59 4.39 6.56 16.10
N LEU A 60 4.16 5.41 16.72
CA LEU A 60 5.18 4.62 17.39
C LEU A 60 5.61 3.45 16.49
N PRO A 61 6.76 3.50 15.81
CA PRO A 61 7.28 2.37 15.04
C PRO A 61 7.53 1.15 15.95
N VAL A 62 7.20 -0.03 15.44
CA VAL A 62 7.64 -1.28 16.04
C VAL A 62 9.10 -1.50 15.67
N ASP A 63 9.87 -2.09 16.58
CA ASP A 63 11.27 -2.44 16.36
C ASP A 63 11.43 -3.33 15.11
N ALA A 64 12.44 -3.02 14.28
CA ALA A 64 12.62 -3.65 12.98
C ALA A 64 12.92 -5.16 13.08
N ASP A 65 13.70 -5.58 14.07
CA ASP A 65 13.99 -7.00 14.30
C ASP A 65 12.70 -7.74 14.67
N PHE A 66 11.82 -7.10 15.48
CA PHE A 66 10.54 -7.69 15.84
C PHE A 66 9.56 -7.74 14.65
N VAL A 67 9.59 -6.76 13.76
CA VAL A 67 8.84 -6.80 12.48
C VAL A 67 9.31 -7.98 11.62
N ALA A 68 10.63 -8.19 11.53
CA ALA A 68 11.19 -9.32 10.79
C ALA A 68 10.79 -10.66 11.39
N GLU A 69 10.87 -10.80 12.73
CA GLU A 69 10.50 -12.03 13.44
C GLU A 69 9.02 -12.39 13.21
N GLN A 70 8.09 -11.41 13.29
CA GLN A 70 6.67 -11.63 12.98
C GLN A 70 6.49 -12.16 11.55
N ALA A 71 7.13 -11.51 10.56
CA ALA A 71 6.98 -11.88 9.17
C ALA A 71 7.54 -13.28 8.88
N ARG A 72 8.76 -13.57 9.36
CA ARG A 72 9.42 -14.88 9.15
C ARG A 72 8.63 -16.01 9.80
N ALA A 73 8.13 -15.83 11.01
CA ALA A 73 7.31 -16.84 11.70
C ALA A 73 6.06 -17.23 10.88
N VAL A 74 5.44 -16.25 10.23
CA VAL A 74 4.26 -16.48 9.36
C VAL A 74 4.66 -17.13 8.04
N LEU A 75 5.71 -16.63 7.40
CA LEU A 75 6.17 -17.10 6.08
C LEU A 75 6.72 -18.53 6.11
N GLU A 76 7.28 -18.97 7.26
CA GLU A 76 7.75 -20.34 7.48
C GLU A 76 6.60 -21.35 7.67
N ASP A 77 5.44 -20.88 8.15
CA ASP A 77 4.29 -21.74 8.50
C ASP A 77 3.21 -21.75 7.40
N MET A 78 3.01 -20.63 6.69
CA MET A 78 1.84 -20.42 5.84
C MET A 78 2.22 -20.03 4.41
N PRO A 79 1.56 -20.62 3.35
CA PRO A 79 1.85 -20.32 1.94
C PRO A 79 1.23 -18.97 1.52
N VAL A 80 1.94 -17.88 1.75
CA VAL A 80 1.54 -16.52 1.36
C VAL A 80 1.49 -16.39 -0.16
N GLN A 81 0.45 -15.75 -0.69
CA GLN A 81 0.19 -15.59 -2.12
C GLN A 81 0.30 -14.14 -2.61
N ALA A 82 0.22 -13.16 -1.70
CA ALA A 82 0.51 -11.75 -2.01
C ALA A 82 1.02 -11.02 -0.76
N PHE A 83 1.81 -9.97 -0.99
CA PHE A 83 2.21 -9.01 0.03
C PHE A 83 1.44 -7.70 -0.15
N LYS A 84 0.96 -7.09 0.95
CA LYS A 84 0.44 -5.72 0.96
C LYS A 84 1.27 -4.88 1.92
N LEU A 85 1.81 -3.78 1.44
CA LEU A 85 2.56 -2.81 2.23
C LEU A 85 1.72 -1.53 2.40
N GLY A 86 1.55 -1.09 3.65
CA GLY A 86 0.91 0.18 4.00
C GLY A 86 1.89 1.13 4.70
N VAL A 87 1.48 1.73 5.83
CA VAL A 87 2.38 2.56 6.66
C VAL A 87 3.45 1.67 7.30
N LEU A 88 4.72 1.89 6.99
CA LEU A 88 5.84 1.04 7.42
C LEU A 88 6.54 1.54 8.70
N GLY A 89 6.32 2.79 9.09
CA GLY A 89 6.70 3.34 10.39
C GLY A 89 8.12 3.91 10.47
N SER A 90 9.13 3.27 9.92
CA SER A 90 10.52 3.73 9.99
C SER A 90 11.36 3.33 8.78
N VAL A 91 12.55 3.92 8.62
CA VAL A 91 13.55 3.56 7.60
C VAL A 91 14.02 2.13 7.80
N GLU A 92 14.24 1.72 9.04
CA GLU A 92 14.71 0.40 9.42
C GLU A 92 13.66 -0.67 9.05
N ASN A 93 12.39 -0.40 9.29
CA ASN A 93 11.29 -1.28 8.89
C ASN A 93 11.20 -1.42 7.37
N ILE A 94 11.35 -0.31 6.62
CA ILE A 94 11.37 -0.36 5.17
C ILE A 94 12.51 -1.25 4.67
N ALA A 95 13.70 -1.12 5.25
CA ALA A 95 14.87 -1.91 4.85
C ALA A 95 14.68 -3.40 5.12
N VAL A 96 14.23 -3.77 6.33
CA VAL A 96 14.04 -5.19 6.68
C VAL A 96 12.88 -5.83 5.89
N ILE A 97 11.82 -5.09 5.62
CA ILE A 97 10.70 -5.57 4.79
C ILE A 97 11.17 -5.76 3.34
N ALA A 98 11.99 -4.85 2.80
CA ALA A 98 12.56 -4.99 1.47
C ALA A 98 13.44 -6.24 1.35
N GLU A 99 14.23 -6.55 2.36
CA GLU A 99 15.00 -7.80 2.44
C GLU A 99 14.07 -9.02 2.42
N ILE A 100 13.04 -9.03 3.27
CA ILE A 100 12.10 -10.14 3.35
C ILE A 100 11.40 -10.38 2.00
N ILE A 101 10.84 -9.36 1.36
CA ILE A 101 10.15 -9.54 0.08
C ILE A 101 11.11 -10.01 -1.03
N SER A 102 12.39 -9.62 -0.97
CA SER A 102 13.40 -10.09 -1.94
C SER A 102 13.68 -11.59 -1.86
N ASP A 103 13.45 -12.22 -0.70
CA ASP A 103 13.55 -13.67 -0.52
C ASP A 103 12.41 -14.43 -1.23
N TYR A 104 11.31 -13.73 -1.59
CA TYR A 104 10.10 -14.30 -2.21
C TYR A 104 9.73 -13.61 -3.54
N PRO A 105 10.62 -13.58 -4.55
CA PRO A 105 10.44 -12.77 -5.77
C PRO A 105 9.27 -13.20 -6.66
N HIS A 106 8.63 -14.32 -6.37
CA HIS A 106 7.47 -14.83 -7.09
C HIS A 106 6.13 -14.40 -6.48
N ILE A 107 6.14 -13.79 -5.29
CA ILE A 107 4.95 -13.31 -4.61
C ILE A 107 4.71 -11.85 -5.02
N PRO A 108 3.53 -11.49 -5.56
CA PRO A 108 3.22 -10.12 -5.94
C PRO A 108 3.22 -9.18 -4.72
N VAL A 109 3.78 -7.99 -4.91
CA VAL A 109 3.92 -6.95 -3.89
C VAL A 109 3.04 -5.76 -4.25
N ILE A 110 2.05 -5.48 -3.42
CA ILE A 110 1.14 -4.35 -3.57
C ILE A 110 1.53 -3.27 -2.55
N VAL A 111 1.88 -2.08 -3.05
CA VAL A 111 2.38 -0.96 -2.23
C VAL A 111 1.35 0.16 -2.19
N ASP A 112 0.80 0.41 -1.00
CA ASP A 112 0.05 1.62 -0.68
C ASP A 112 1.05 2.65 -0.09
N PRO A 113 1.55 3.61 -0.87
CA PRO A 113 2.65 4.47 -0.43
C PRO A 113 2.13 5.62 0.42
N VAL A 114 1.58 5.31 1.58
CA VAL A 114 0.97 6.29 2.48
C VAL A 114 2.02 7.27 2.99
N ILE A 115 2.01 8.49 2.45
CA ILE A 115 2.96 9.55 2.79
C ILE A 115 2.38 10.50 3.84
N ALA A 116 1.06 10.72 3.81
CA ALA A 116 0.37 11.58 4.73
C ALA A 116 -1.01 11.04 5.08
N SER A 117 -1.55 11.47 6.23
CA SER A 117 -2.94 11.22 6.62
C SER A 117 -3.91 11.93 5.67
N GLY A 118 -5.21 11.57 5.74
CA GLY A 118 -6.25 12.27 4.99
C GLY A 118 -6.34 13.78 5.28
N ARG A 119 -5.88 14.23 6.46
CA ARG A 119 -5.76 15.65 6.84
C ARG A 119 -4.47 16.29 6.34
N GLY A 120 -3.47 15.51 5.95
CA GLY A 120 -2.15 15.98 5.52
C GLY A 120 -1.07 15.87 6.59
N ASP A 121 -1.33 15.21 7.73
CA ASP A 121 -0.30 14.94 8.74
C ASP A 121 0.77 14.03 8.12
N GLU A 122 2.03 14.39 8.23
CA GLU A 122 3.13 13.67 7.59
C GLU A 122 3.37 12.32 8.29
N LEU A 123 3.32 11.23 7.52
CA LEU A 123 3.51 9.85 7.98
C LEU A 123 4.82 9.22 7.47
N ALA A 124 5.45 9.85 6.49
CA ALA A 124 6.72 9.40 5.93
C ALA A 124 7.69 10.57 5.79
N SER A 125 8.83 10.49 6.46
CA SER A 125 9.94 11.44 6.32
C SER A 125 10.59 11.35 4.94
N GLU A 126 11.36 12.37 4.53
CA GLU A 126 12.11 12.33 3.28
C GLU A 126 13.11 11.15 3.23
N ALA A 127 13.68 10.76 4.37
CA ALA A 127 14.52 9.57 4.45
C ALA A 127 13.74 8.29 4.15
N MET A 128 12.54 8.15 4.69
CA MET A 128 11.65 7.02 4.38
C MET A 128 11.25 7.00 2.91
N LEU A 129 10.93 8.17 2.31
CA LEU A 129 10.62 8.26 0.88
C LEU A 129 11.82 7.87 0.00
N ALA A 130 13.03 8.29 0.37
CA ALA A 130 14.24 7.88 -0.34
C ALA A 130 14.43 6.35 -0.27
N THR A 131 14.26 5.77 0.91
CA THR A 131 14.39 4.32 1.12
C THR A 131 13.29 3.53 0.38
N LEU A 132 12.04 4.03 0.35
CA LEU A 132 10.96 3.42 -0.45
C LEU A 132 11.31 3.40 -1.94
N ARG A 133 11.84 4.52 -2.47
CA ARG A 133 12.26 4.61 -3.88
C ARG A 133 13.38 3.63 -4.22
N GLU A 134 14.31 3.46 -3.31
CA GLU A 134 15.51 2.63 -3.54
C GLU A 134 15.23 1.14 -3.35
N LEU A 135 14.46 0.77 -2.32
CA LEU A 135 14.37 -0.62 -1.90
C LEU A 135 13.01 -1.28 -2.18
N ILE A 136 11.90 -0.56 -2.11
CA ILE A 136 10.54 -1.14 -2.23
C ILE A 136 9.98 -0.99 -3.64
N ILE A 137 10.02 0.22 -4.21
CA ILE A 137 9.43 0.48 -5.54
C ILE A 137 9.98 -0.46 -6.62
N PRO A 138 11.30 -0.77 -6.66
CA PRO A 138 11.85 -1.72 -7.65
C PRO A 138 11.31 -3.15 -7.55
N GLN A 139 10.71 -3.52 -6.42
CA GLN A 139 10.14 -4.84 -6.16
C GLN A 139 8.61 -4.85 -6.23
N ALA A 140 7.98 -3.69 -6.42
CA ALA A 140 6.53 -3.58 -6.42
C ALA A 140 5.91 -4.12 -7.71
N THR A 141 4.94 -5.02 -7.58
CA THR A 141 4.09 -5.42 -8.70
C THR A 141 3.08 -4.33 -9.01
N VAL A 142 2.42 -3.77 -7.99
CA VAL A 142 1.51 -2.62 -8.15
C VAL A 142 1.76 -1.61 -7.04
N ILE A 143 1.92 -0.34 -7.42
CA ILE A 143 1.90 0.77 -6.49
C ILE A 143 0.62 1.59 -6.68
N THR A 144 -0.04 2.02 -5.59
CA THR A 144 -1.37 2.66 -5.63
C THR A 144 -1.39 4.11 -5.12
N PRO A 145 -0.50 4.99 -5.58
CA PRO A 145 -0.43 6.36 -5.07
C PRO A 145 -1.66 7.17 -5.46
N ASN A 146 -2.06 8.10 -4.60
CA ASN A 146 -2.89 9.21 -5.03
C ASN A 146 -2.05 10.25 -5.83
N THR A 147 -2.70 11.28 -6.37
CA THR A 147 -2.02 12.29 -7.21
C THR A 147 -0.91 13.04 -6.46
N MET A 148 -1.10 13.33 -5.17
CA MET A 148 -0.10 14.00 -4.32
C MET A 148 1.09 13.08 -4.03
N GLU A 149 0.82 11.84 -3.66
CA GLU A 149 1.84 10.81 -3.38
C GLU A 149 2.66 10.49 -4.63
N ALA A 150 2.01 10.35 -5.79
CA ALA A 150 2.69 10.14 -7.06
C ALA A 150 3.69 11.26 -7.35
N GLY A 151 3.30 12.52 -7.16
CA GLY A 151 4.18 13.66 -7.30
C GLY A 151 5.36 13.64 -6.32
N ARG A 152 5.11 13.40 -5.03
CA ARG A 152 6.16 13.34 -3.99
C ARG A 152 7.13 12.19 -4.22
N LEU A 153 6.66 11.02 -4.65
CA LEU A 153 7.50 9.87 -4.94
C LEU A 153 8.46 10.10 -6.11
N VAL A 154 8.13 10.94 -7.08
CA VAL A 154 9.02 11.21 -8.22
C VAL A 154 9.80 12.51 -8.10
N ALA A 155 9.50 13.35 -7.12
CA ALA A 155 10.25 14.57 -6.86
C ALA A 155 11.67 14.23 -6.35
N ARG A 156 12.67 14.96 -6.83
CA ARG A 156 14.06 14.84 -6.33
C ARG A 156 14.36 15.82 -5.21
N SER A 157 13.56 16.88 -5.10
CA SER A 157 13.60 17.87 -4.02
C SER A 157 12.20 18.44 -3.80
N SER A 158 11.96 19.06 -2.65
CA SER A 158 10.69 19.73 -2.32
C SER A 158 10.28 20.79 -3.34
N ASP A 159 11.24 21.39 -4.05
CA ASP A 159 11.02 22.45 -5.04
C ASP A 159 10.66 21.93 -6.44
N ASP A 160 10.80 20.61 -6.67
CA ASP A 160 10.55 19.94 -7.94
C ASP A 160 9.07 19.55 -8.16
N PHE A 161 8.17 19.98 -7.28
CA PHE A 161 6.75 19.57 -7.27
C PHE A 161 5.88 20.37 -8.27
N ASP A 162 6.45 20.88 -9.38
CA ASP A 162 5.71 21.70 -10.30
C ASP A 162 5.02 20.87 -11.42
N GLU A 163 3.70 21.05 -11.56
CA GLU A 163 2.77 20.70 -12.67
C GLU A 163 3.05 19.45 -13.54
N ARG A 164 3.67 18.40 -13.00
CA ARG A 164 3.88 17.16 -13.75
C ARG A 164 2.55 16.48 -14.05
N SER A 165 2.40 16.03 -15.28
CA SER A 165 1.24 15.21 -15.62
C SER A 165 1.29 13.86 -14.86
N MET A 166 0.13 13.30 -14.52
CA MET A 166 0.07 11.99 -13.87
C MET A 166 0.70 10.89 -14.72
N SER A 167 0.66 11.03 -16.04
CA SER A 167 1.35 10.13 -16.97
C SER A 167 2.87 10.19 -16.83
N GLU A 168 3.45 11.38 -16.59
CA GLU A 168 4.88 11.52 -16.33
C GLU A 168 5.27 10.93 -14.97
N CYS A 169 4.46 11.16 -13.94
CA CYS A 169 4.67 10.53 -12.63
C CYS A 169 4.66 9.00 -12.74
N ALA A 170 3.65 8.44 -13.41
CA ALA A 170 3.57 7.00 -13.65
C ALA A 170 4.78 6.47 -14.41
N SER A 171 5.21 7.16 -15.49
CA SER A 171 6.38 6.74 -16.28
C SER A 171 7.66 6.73 -15.44
N ARG A 172 7.84 7.68 -14.52
CA ARG A 172 8.99 7.72 -13.61
C ARG A 172 8.95 6.59 -12.58
N LEU A 173 7.78 6.29 -12.01
CA LEU A 173 7.60 5.16 -11.08
C LEU A 173 7.88 3.83 -11.77
N LEU A 174 7.37 3.63 -13.00
CA LEU A 174 7.70 2.45 -13.82
C LEU A 174 9.21 2.35 -14.13
N ALA A 175 9.85 3.49 -14.39
CA ALA A 175 11.30 3.53 -14.62
C ALA A 175 12.14 3.24 -13.35
N MET A 176 11.56 3.33 -12.15
CA MET A 176 12.17 2.90 -10.90
C MET A 176 12.08 1.37 -10.70
N GLY A 177 11.29 0.66 -11.52
CA GLY A 177 11.25 -0.80 -11.54
C GLY A 177 9.90 -1.43 -11.19
N CYS A 178 8.90 -0.68 -10.71
CA CYS A 178 7.58 -1.28 -10.45
C CYS A 178 6.91 -1.69 -11.78
N GLU A 179 6.09 -2.75 -11.73
CA GLU A 179 5.47 -3.28 -12.94
C GLU A 179 4.24 -2.47 -13.38
N TYR A 180 3.42 -2.04 -12.42
CA TYR A 180 2.19 -1.27 -12.66
C TYR A 180 2.02 -0.13 -11.66
N VAL A 181 1.39 0.95 -12.10
CA VAL A 181 1.07 2.12 -11.26
C VAL A 181 -0.42 2.41 -11.38
N LEU A 182 -1.15 2.32 -10.27
CA LEU A 182 -2.56 2.72 -10.20
C LEU A 182 -2.66 4.08 -9.52
N ILE A 183 -2.70 5.17 -10.30
CA ILE A 183 -2.87 6.52 -9.74
C ILE A 183 -4.35 6.76 -9.43
N THR A 184 -4.64 7.11 -8.17
CA THR A 184 -6.01 7.39 -7.71
C THR A 184 -6.31 8.88 -7.74
N GLY A 185 -7.47 9.24 -8.30
CA GLY A 185 -7.90 10.63 -8.50
C GLY A 185 -8.61 11.26 -7.32
N SER A 186 -8.52 10.67 -6.11
CA SER A 186 -9.27 11.12 -4.94
C SER A 186 -8.99 12.57 -4.54
N HIS A 187 -7.77 13.05 -4.72
CA HIS A 187 -7.32 14.40 -4.34
C HIS A 187 -7.47 15.46 -5.47
N ALA A 188 -7.95 15.09 -6.64
CA ALA A 188 -8.24 16.05 -7.69
C ALA A 188 -9.54 16.82 -7.37
N HIS A 189 -9.54 18.16 -7.55
CA HIS A 189 -10.72 19.00 -7.32
C HIS A 189 -11.69 18.96 -8.51
N THR A 190 -12.12 17.77 -8.90
CA THR A 190 -13.02 17.55 -10.04
C THR A 190 -14.33 16.89 -9.60
N PRO A 191 -15.45 17.07 -10.31
CA PRO A 191 -16.72 16.42 -9.99
C PRO A 191 -16.66 14.89 -10.09
N GLN A 192 -15.64 14.36 -10.74
CA GLN A 192 -15.42 12.93 -10.93
C GLN A 192 -14.09 12.51 -10.31
N VAL A 193 -14.02 11.28 -9.86
CA VAL A 193 -12.79 10.59 -9.48
C VAL A 193 -12.38 9.72 -10.64
N VAL A 194 -11.16 9.91 -11.14
CA VAL A 194 -10.59 9.09 -12.21
C VAL A 194 -9.41 8.31 -11.66
N ASN A 195 -9.51 6.99 -11.64
CA ASN A 195 -8.38 6.13 -11.31
C ASN A 195 -7.80 5.58 -12.62
N THR A 196 -6.49 5.70 -12.78
CA THR A 196 -5.81 5.29 -14.01
C THR A 196 -4.72 4.28 -13.71
N LEU A 197 -4.80 3.12 -14.35
CA LEU A 197 -3.78 2.09 -14.32
C LEU A 197 -2.81 2.30 -15.49
N TYR A 198 -1.54 2.39 -15.16
CA TYR A 198 -0.44 2.50 -16.09
C TYR A 198 0.42 1.22 -16.05
N GLY A 199 0.93 0.83 -17.21
CA GLY A 199 1.94 -0.20 -17.38
C GLY A 199 3.03 0.27 -18.34
N PRO A 200 3.97 -0.61 -18.73
CA PRO A 200 5.11 -0.24 -19.59
C PRO A 200 4.73 0.42 -20.94
N ALA A 201 3.55 0.09 -21.46
CA ALA A 201 3.04 0.67 -22.72
C ALA A 201 2.25 2.00 -22.52
N GLY A 202 2.16 2.52 -21.30
CA GLY A 202 1.37 3.71 -20.94
C GLY A 202 0.05 3.35 -20.25
N VAL A 203 -1.02 4.11 -20.52
CA VAL A 203 -2.34 3.88 -19.91
C VAL A 203 -2.91 2.54 -20.37
N LEU A 204 -3.20 1.66 -19.44
CA LEU A 204 -3.87 0.38 -19.66
C LEU A 204 -5.38 0.50 -19.47
N ARG A 205 -5.81 1.23 -18.44
CA ARG A 205 -7.22 1.41 -18.10
C ARG A 205 -7.42 2.71 -17.32
N ALA A 206 -8.55 3.36 -17.55
CA ALA A 206 -9.02 4.48 -16.75
C ALA A 206 -10.50 4.28 -16.42
N ASP A 207 -10.84 4.34 -15.15
CA ASP A 207 -12.20 4.22 -14.66
C ASP A 207 -12.62 5.52 -13.98
N THR A 208 -13.89 5.90 -14.18
CA THR A 208 -14.41 7.19 -13.71
C THR A 208 -15.68 6.98 -12.89
N TRP A 209 -15.73 7.60 -11.72
CA TRP A 209 -16.90 7.59 -10.83
C TRP A 209 -17.32 8.99 -10.44
N ALA A 210 -18.58 9.17 -10.09
CA ALA A 210 -19.05 10.40 -9.46
C ALA A 210 -18.35 10.55 -8.10
N ARG A 211 -17.84 11.76 -7.80
CA ARG A 211 -17.24 12.04 -6.50
C ARG A 211 -18.32 12.02 -5.42
N LEU A 212 -18.12 11.19 -4.41
CA LEU A 212 -18.94 11.20 -3.22
C LEU A 212 -18.64 12.44 -2.38
N SER A 213 -19.64 12.97 -1.70
CA SER A 213 -19.47 14.10 -0.78
C SER A 213 -18.81 13.64 0.52
N GLY A 214 -17.80 14.38 1.01
CA GLY A 214 -17.10 14.08 2.26
C GLY A 214 -15.72 13.48 2.05
N SER A 215 -15.06 13.19 3.18
CA SER A 215 -13.76 12.49 3.26
C SER A 215 -13.98 11.12 3.86
N TYR A 216 -13.34 10.11 3.29
CA TYR A 216 -13.50 8.72 3.70
C TYR A 216 -12.15 8.20 4.19
N HIS A 217 -12.00 8.18 5.52
CA HIS A 217 -10.82 7.64 6.17
C HIS A 217 -10.57 6.18 5.77
N GLY A 218 -9.33 5.84 5.39
CA GLY A 218 -8.92 4.49 5.02
C GLY A 218 -9.32 4.02 3.62
N SER A 219 -9.95 4.86 2.79
CA SER A 219 -10.36 4.46 1.43
C SER A 219 -9.18 4.04 0.54
N GLY A 220 -7.98 4.64 0.72
CA GLY A 220 -6.74 4.22 0.04
C GLY A 220 -6.32 2.82 0.46
N CYS A 221 -6.22 2.58 1.77
CA CYS A 221 -5.85 1.28 2.33
C CYS A 221 -6.84 0.18 1.89
N THR A 222 -8.15 0.48 1.89
CA THR A 222 -9.19 -0.42 1.39
C THR A 222 -8.97 -0.78 -0.08
N LEU A 223 -8.67 0.20 -0.93
CA LEU A 223 -8.41 -0.04 -2.36
C LEU A 223 -7.16 -0.90 -2.56
N ALA A 224 -6.05 -0.55 -1.91
CA ALA A 224 -4.80 -1.31 -2.01
C ALA A 224 -4.97 -2.77 -1.53
N SER A 225 -5.73 -2.96 -0.44
CA SER A 225 -6.06 -4.28 0.08
C SER A 225 -6.96 -5.08 -0.86
N ALA A 226 -7.91 -4.42 -1.53
CA ALA A 226 -8.72 -5.06 -2.56
C ALA A 226 -7.89 -5.47 -3.78
N VAL A 227 -6.89 -4.65 -4.18
CA VAL A 227 -5.94 -5.02 -5.23
C VAL A 227 -5.11 -6.25 -4.80
N ALA A 228 -4.60 -6.27 -3.56
CA ALA A 228 -3.84 -7.40 -3.04
C ALA A 228 -4.68 -8.69 -3.00
N ALA A 229 -5.91 -8.61 -2.53
CA ALA A 229 -6.84 -9.74 -2.51
C ALA A 229 -7.21 -10.27 -3.91
N ALA A 230 -7.24 -9.38 -4.91
CA ALA A 230 -7.52 -9.78 -6.30
C ALA A 230 -6.31 -10.41 -7.01
N MET A 231 -5.10 -10.24 -6.47
CA MET A 231 -3.84 -10.79 -7.01
C MET A 231 -3.39 -12.07 -6.30
N ALA A 232 -3.95 -12.34 -5.12
CA ALA A 232 -3.73 -13.59 -4.39
C ALA A 232 -4.63 -14.71 -4.93
#